data_04c54a20143536fdcd999cdf73853f97
#
_entry.id   04c54a20143536fdcd999cdf73853f97
#
_cell.length_a   1.000
_cell.length_b   1.000
_cell.length_c   1.000
_cell.angle_alpha   90.00
_cell.angle_beta   90.00
_cell.angle_gamma   90.00
#
_symmetry.space_group_name_H-M   'P 1'
#
loop_
_entity.id
_entity.type
_entity.pdbx_description
1 polymer ?
#
loop_
_entity_poly.entity_id
_entity_poly.type
_entity_poly.pdbx_seq_one_letter_code
_entity_poly.pdbx_strand_id
1 'polypeptide(L)'
;MPQTRRSSLKPTLLRRPALALWLALMAPPVWSASTSATMTTPTAEFVYKYLLGEVAAQRGEFVLASQLFLDLAKQTRDPLLAERATQAATIARAPQLALPSAELWSELVPDSIPAAQAASQLLIANGELKKAVPNIQKVLADERIRPNAFMELNSLMMRVTDKNSVLETIQLLAKPYPKLPEAHFAISQAAYFARNEPLMEKELKEASKLRPGWEAPAQIRGQMLIEKDPQKGIAYYREFLQSHPEADQIRLALARTLLVQKNPTDAKIEFTKLVERHQNNPEMNVIVGLLALDAKEYEFADRYLQHALQVGFKEPNRVYFNLGRSAAEQHDDSRALQWFDKITDGEQFLAGRLAAAAIIARRDGIDAAIAMLDNVSGLTPEQQTLVVQNQALLLNQAKRTDEAYALLEKAVQKYPESPELLYDYALNAERVGNFKVMEETLGKVIKMKPDFAAAYNALGYSYADRNIKLIEAKALIETATKLSPEDHYIMDSLGWVYYRLGDMGNAAEQLRRAYAIQQDPEIAAHLAEVLWKQGQRDEAKQILDQALSANPDNEVLASTAQKLKSPL
;
A
#
# COMPACT_ATOMS: atom_id res chain seq x y z
N MET A 1 -8.70 -2.49 24.16
CA MET A 1 -9.48 -2.47 22.90
C MET A 1 -8.62 -1.80 21.86
N PRO A 2 -8.24 -2.41 20.77
CA PRO A 2 -7.59 -1.70 19.67
C PRO A 2 -8.69 -0.98 18.90
N GLN A 3 -8.72 0.33 19.04
CA GLN A 3 -9.58 1.17 18.22
C GLN A 3 -9.08 1.15 16.78
N THR A 4 -10.00 0.85 15.92
CA THR A 4 -9.89 0.86 14.47
C THR A 4 -9.25 2.16 13.97
N ARG A 5 -8.05 2.04 13.39
CA ARG A 5 -7.52 3.07 12.49
C ARG A 5 -8.59 3.40 11.46
N ARG A 6 -9.14 4.59 11.52
CA ARG A 6 -9.69 5.24 10.32
C ARG A 6 -8.49 5.49 9.40
N SER A 7 -8.16 4.51 8.59
CA SER A 7 -7.38 4.77 7.40
C SER A 7 -8.23 5.69 6.54
N SER A 8 -7.80 6.95 6.44
CA SER A 8 -8.16 7.74 5.27
C SER A 8 -7.81 6.88 4.08
N LEU A 9 -8.82 6.36 3.40
CA LEU A 9 -8.69 5.72 2.11
C LEU A 9 -8.17 6.78 1.14
N LYS A 10 -6.84 6.98 1.13
CA LYS A 10 -6.18 7.46 -0.07
C LYS A 10 -6.51 6.44 -1.14
N PRO A 11 -6.99 6.86 -2.31
CA PRO A 11 -7.31 5.93 -3.38
C PRO A 11 -6.03 5.17 -3.73
N THR A 12 -5.94 3.92 -3.31
CA THR A 12 -4.98 2.95 -3.84
C THR A 12 -5.46 2.49 -5.21
N LEU A 13 -5.58 3.44 -6.12
CA LEU A 13 -5.49 3.18 -7.54
C LEU A 13 -4.00 3.09 -7.84
N LEU A 14 -3.59 1.91 -8.30
CA LEU A 14 -2.25 1.54 -8.75
C LEU A 14 -1.39 0.79 -7.72
N ARG A 15 -1.80 -0.42 -7.40
CA ARG A 15 -0.82 -1.49 -7.15
C ARG A 15 0.00 -1.67 -8.42
N ARG A 16 1.31 -1.65 -8.26
CA ARG A 16 2.37 -1.83 -9.24
C ARG A 16 1.97 -2.84 -10.32
N PRO A 17 1.91 -2.46 -11.60
CA PRO A 17 2.17 -3.45 -12.61
C PRO A 17 3.65 -3.81 -12.46
N ALA A 18 3.92 -5.06 -12.10
CA ALA A 18 5.18 -5.67 -12.43
C ALA A 18 5.45 -5.33 -13.89
N LEU A 19 6.68 -4.91 -14.22
CA LEU A 19 7.18 -4.92 -15.57
C LEU A 19 7.01 -6.37 -16.08
N ALA A 20 5.84 -6.68 -16.63
CA ALA A 20 5.66 -7.84 -17.44
C ALA A 20 6.44 -7.55 -18.73
N LEU A 21 7.71 -7.96 -18.74
CA LEU A 21 8.40 -8.22 -19.98
C LEU A 21 7.52 -9.23 -20.72
N TRP A 22 6.83 -8.78 -21.76
CA TRP A 22 6.30 -9.66 -22.76
C TRP A 22 7.50 -10.29 -23.49
N LEU A 23 7.98 -11.42 -22.97
CA LEU A 23 8.72 -12.39 -23.74
C LEU A 23 7.71 -12.99 -24.73
N ALA A 24 7.62 -12.39 -25.92
CA ALA A 24 6.99 -13.03 -27.06
C ALA A 24 7.72 -14.35 -27.29
N LEU A 25 6.99 -15.45 -27.12
CA LEU A 25 7.41 -16.78 -27.52
C LEU A 25 7.97 -16.73 -28.94
N MET A 26 9.22 -17.07 -29.09
CA MET A 26 9.89 -17.24 -30.38
C MET A 26 9.23 -18.38 -31.15
N ALA A 27 8.37 -18.05 -32.11
CA ALA A 27 8.14 -18.92 -33.25
C ALA A 27 9.33 -18.75 -34.20
N PRO A 28 9.86 -19.81 -34.81
CA PRO A 28 10.96 -19.68 -35.76
C PRO A 28 10.51 -18.84 -36.96
N PRO A 29 11.38 -17.94 -37.48
CA PRO A 29 11.02 -17.08 -38.58
C PRO A 29 10.80 -17.91 -39.87
N VAL A 30 9.63 -17.74 -40.45
CA VAL A 30 9.37 -18.16 -41.84
C VAL A 30 10.13 -17.20 -42.73
N TRP A 31 11.10 -17.69 -43.43
CA TRP A 31 11.87 -16.94 -44.42
C TRP A 31 10.98 -16.52 -45.58
N SER A 32 10.62 -15.25 -45.66
CA SER A 32 10.19 -14.63 -46.92
C SER A 32 11.41 -13.89 -47.50
N ALA A 33 11.97 -14.47 -48.52
CA ALA A 33 13.02 -13.83 -49.30
C ALA A 33 12.42 -12.68 -50.13
N SER A 34 12.88 -11.44 -49.89
CA SER A 34 12.82 -10.40 -50.91
C SER A 34 13.90 -9.34 -50.66
N THR A 35 14.57 -9.07 -51.73
CA THR A 35 15.53 -8.04 -52.11
C THR A 35 17.00 -8.44 -52.02
N SER A 36 17.57 -8.54 -53.21
CA SER A 36 18.98 -8.71 -53.52
C SER A 36 19.82 -7.55 -52.98
N ALA A 37 20.31 -7.69 -51.75
CA ALA A 37 21.47 -6.96 -51.30
C ALA A 37 22.70 -7.67 -51.89
N THR A 38 23.57 -6.94 -52.53
CA THR A 38 24.89 -7.39 -52.96
C THR A 38 25.62 -7.97 -51.75
N MET A 39 25.73 -9.30 -51.69
CA MET A 39 26.46 -9.97 -50.61
C MET A 39 27.96 -9.63 -50.72
N THR A 40 28.39 -8.59 -50.07
CA THR A 40 29.82 -8.40 -49.76
C THR A 40 30.22 -9.50 -48.79
N THR A 41 31.29 -10.27 -49.13
CA THR A 41 31.84 -11.32 -48.25
C THR A 41 32.11 -10.70 -46.87
N PRO A 42 31.59 -11.28 -45.76
CA PRO A 42 31.82 -10.73 -44.46
C PRO A 42 33.33 -10.66 -44.16
N THR A 43 33.79 -9.53 -43.67
CA THR A 43 35.19 -9.41 -43.25
C THR A 43 35.46 -10.31 -42.05
N ALA A 44 36.72 -10.79 -41.91
CA ALA A 44 37.10 -11.59 -40.74
C ALA A 44 36.77 -10.87 -39.43
N GLU A 45 36.89 -9.55 -39.38
CA GLU A 45 36.56 -8.71 -38.23
C GLU A 45 35.05 -8.74 -37.94
N PHE A 46 34.19 -8.65 -38.96
CA PHE A 46 32.74 -8.77 -38.79
C PHE A 46 32.37 -10.12 -38.17
N VAL A 47 32.91 -11.23 -38.74
CA VAL A 47 32.61 -12.58 -38.26
C VAL A 47 33.09 -12.75 -36.81
N TYR A 48 34.27 -12.25 -36.48
CA TYR A 48 34.78 -12.30 -35.13
C TYR A 48 33.91 -11.54 -34.13
N LYS A 49 33.59 -10.27 -34.41
CA LYS A 49 32.72 -9.44 -33.53
C LYS A 49 31.33 -10.03 -33.38
N TYR A 50 30.74 -10.55 -34.45
CA TYR A 50 29.44 -11.18 -34.43
C TYR A 50 29.44 -12.43 -33.53
N LEU A 51 30.36 -13.35 -33.74
CA LEU A 51 30.49 -14.57 -32.93
C LEU A 51 30.80 -14.25 -31.45
N LEU A 52 31.65 -13.26 -31.19
CA LEU A 52 31.94 -12.79 -29.85
C LEU A 52 30.69 -12.24 -29.18
N GLY A 53 29.87 -11.45 -29.90
CA GLY A 53 28.59 -10.94 -29.42
C GLY A 53 27.61 -12.04 -29.07
N GLU A 54 27.51 -13.08 -29.90
CA GLU A 54 26.66 -14.27 -29.65
C GLU A 54 27.10 -15.01 -28.38
N VAL A 55 28.42 -15.28 -28.26
CA VAL A 55 28.97 -15.96 -27.08
C VAL A 55 28.78 -15.12 -25.81
N ALA A 56 28.98 -13.81 -25.89
CA ALA A 56 28.73 -12.90 -24.77
C ALA A 56 27.25 -12.94 -24.33
N ALA A 57 26.30 -12.89 -25.29
CA ALA A 57 24.88 -12.98 -24.99
C ALA A 57 24.52 -14.34 -24.33
N GLN A 58 25.06 -15.46 -24.81
CA GLN A 58 24.85 -16.78 -24.22
C GLN A 58 25.42 -16.91 -22.79
N ARG A 59 26.49 -16.17 -22.49
CA ARG A 59 27.11 -16.14 -21.15
C ARG A 59 26.48 -15.13 -20.20
N GLY A 60 25.46 -14.38 -20.66
CA GLY A 60 24.81 -13.33 -19.87
C GLY A 60 25.59 -12.00 -19.81
N GLU A 61 26.66 -11.86 -20.61
CA GLU A 61 27.47 -10.64 -20.72
C GLU A 61 26.79 -9.64 -21.68
N PHE A 62 25.52 -9.26 -21.36
CA PHE A 62 24.66 -8.51 -22.25
C PHE A 62 25.16 -7.09 -22.60
N VAL A 63 25.94 -6.44 -21.71
CA VAL A 63 26.57 -5.15 -22.01
C VAL A 63 27.54 -5.30 -23.18
N LEU A 64 28.44 -6.29 -23.12
CA LEU A 64 29.41 -6.56 -24.17
C LEU A 64 28.70 -6.95 -25.48
N ALA A 65 27.72 -7.85 -25.39
CA ALA A 65 26.94 -8.27 -26.56
C ALA A 65 26.27 -7.06 -27.25
N SER A 66 25.64 -6.17 -26.47
CA SER A 66 25.00 -4.96 -26.98
C SER A 66 25.99 -4.02 -27.66
N GLN A 67 27.17 -3.79 -27.08
CA GLN A 67 28.20 -2.95 -27.68
C GLN A 67 28.66 -3.48 -29.04
N LEU A 68 28.94 -4.78 -29.12
CA LEU A 68 29.39 -5.44 -30.34
C LEU A 68 28.33 -5.41 -31.43
N PHE A 69 27.08 -5.74 -31.10
CA PHE A 69 25.98 -5.70 -32.08
C PHE A 69 25.69 -4.27 -32.53
N LEU A 70 25.74 -3.26 -31.63
CA LEU A 70 25.53 -1.86 -32.00
C LEU A 70 26.64 -1.34 -32.93
N ASP A 71 27.91 -1.70 -32.66
CA ASP A 71 29.03 -1.35 -33.53
C ASP A 71 28.85 -1.94 -34.92
N LEU A 72 28.52 -3.23 -34.99
CA LEU A 72 28.24 -3.91 -36.25
C LEU A 72 27.02 -3.30 -36.98
N ALA A 73 25.93 -3.01 -36.25
CA ALA A 73 24.72 -2.39 -36.83
C ALA A 73 25.03 -1.02 -37.44
N LYS A 74 25.88 -0.20 -36.81
CA LYS A 74 26.30 1.10 -37.34
C LYS A 74 27.13 0.95 -38.63
N GLN A 75 27.99 -0.06 -38.69
CA GLN A 75 28.88 -0.30 -39.83
C GLN A 75 28.11 -0.89 -41.03
N THR A 76 27.25 -1.85 -40.77
CA THR A 76 26.58 -2.62 -41.82
C THR A 76 25.19 -2.10 -42.21
N ARG A 77 24.60 -1.26 -41.35
CA ARG A 77 23.20 -0.82 -41.47
C ARG A 77 22.22 -1.99 -41.43
N ASP A 78 22.59 -3.09 -40.77
CA ASP A 78 21.74 -4.26 -40.63
C ASP A 78 20.73 -4.06 -39.48
N PRO A 79 19.40 -4.05 -39.74
CA PRO A 79 18.38 -3.87 -38.74
C PRO A 79 18.31 -4.98 -37.71
N LEU A 80 18.67 -6.22 -38.07
CA LEU A 80 18.68 -7.34 -37.12
C LEU A 80 19.74 -7.16 -36.05
N LEU A 81 20.89 -6.59 -36.40
CA LEU A 81 21.95 -6.29 -35.43
C LEU A 81 21.53 -5.14 -34.49
N ALA A 82 20.83 -4.13 -35.02
CA ALA A 82 20.30 -3.04 -34.20
C ALA A 82 19.20 -3.54 -33.22
N GLU A 83 18.33 -4.45 -33.66
CA GLU A 83 17.36 -5.13 -32.82
C GLU A 83 18.05 -5.91 -31.69
N ARG A 84 19.02 -6.75 -32.02
CA ARG A 84 19.77 -7.55 -31.03
C ARG A 84 20.53 -6.68 -30.03
N ALA A 85 21.14 -5.59 -30.50
CA ALA A 85 21.77 -4.62 -29.63
C ALA A 85 20.78 -4.01 -28.64
N THR A 86 19.59 -3.65 -29.12
CA THR A 86 18.50 -3.10 -28.29
C THR A 86 18.04 -4.10 -27.23
N GLN A 87 17.80 -5.35 -27.63
CA GLN A 87 17.38 -6.42 -26.72
C GLN A 87 18.44 -6.69 -25.64
N ALA A 88 19.71 -6.86 -26.02
CA ALA A 88 20.81 -7.09 -25.08
C ALA A 88 21.00 -5.91 -24.12
N ALA A 89 20.96 -4.66 -24.60
CA ALA A 89 21.08 -3.48 -23.76
C ALA A 89 19.91 -3.33 -22.78
N THR A 90 18.70 -3.71 -23.21
CA THR A 90 17.50 -3.67 -22.36
C THR A 90 17.60 -4.70 -21.21
N ILE A 91 18.03 -5.93 -21.52
CA ILE A 91 18.27 -6.98 -20.52
C ILE A 91 19.36 -6.54 -19.53
N ALA A 92 20.44 -5.95 -20.04
CA ALA A 92 21.56 -5.43 -19.25
C ALA A 92 21.18 -4.19 -18.40
N ARG A 93 20.00 -3.61 -18.60
CA ARG A 93 19.61 -2.31 -18.01
C ARG A 93 20.62 -1.21 -18.28
N ALA A 94 21.17 -1.16 -19.49
CA ALA A 94 22.19 -0.23 -19.94
C ALA A 94 21.58 0.87 -20.85
N PRO A 95 20.95 1.93 -20.29
CA PRO A 95 20.21 2.92 -21.07
C PRO A 95 21.09 3.67 -22.09
N GLN A 96 22.37 3.86 -21.77
CA GLN A 96 23.37 4.48 -22.66
C GLN A 96 23.62 3.69 -23.95
N LEU A 97 23.31 2.40 -23.99
CA LEU A 97 23.39 1.52 -25.16
C LEU A 97 22.01 1.26 -25.75
N ALA A 98 20.98 1.10 -24.91
CA ALA A 98 19.63 0.76 -25.33
C ALA A 98 19.01 1.84 -26.23
N LEU A 99 19.09 3.10 -25.83
CA LEU A 99 18.50 4.19 -26.60
C LEU A 99 19.14 4.35 -28.00
N PRO A 100 20.47 4.47 -28.15
CA PRO A 100 21.08 4.57 -29.49
C PRO A 100 20.81 3.35 -30.38
N SER A 101 20.72 2.16 -29.77
CA SER A 101 20.40 0.93 -30.52
C SER A 101 18.96 0.94 -31.05
N ALA A 102 18.00 1.35 -30.21
CA ALA A 102 16.59 1.39 -30.60
C ALA A 102 16.30 2.52 -31.60
N GLU A 103 16.94 3.68 -31.48
CA GLU A 103 16.84 4.75 -32.44
C GLU A 103 17.39 4.30 -33.82
N LEU A 104 18.55 3.64 -33.85
CA LEU A 104 19.11 3.08 -35.08
C LEU A 104 18.18 2.00 -35.65
N TRP A 105 17.62 1.12 -34.83
CA TRP A 105 16.67 0.10 -35.28
C TRP A 105 15.43 0.73 -35.91
N SER A 106 14.82 1.74 -35.26
CA SER A 106 13.67 2.47 -35.79
C SER A 106 13.99 3.28 -37.06
N GLU A 107 15.22 3.74 -37.22
CA GLU A 107 15.69 4.41 -38.43
C GLU A 107 15.83 3.42 -39.60
N LEU A 108 16.42 2.23 -39.33
CA LEU A 108 16.69 1.21 -40.36
C LEU A 108 15.43 0.51 -40.87
N VAL A 109 14.41 0.38 -40.00
CA VAL A 109 13.13 -0.24 -40.36
C VAL A 109 11.98 0.70 -39.96
N PRO A 110 11.72 1.75 -40.78
CA PRO A 110 10.76 2.79 -40.42
C PRO A 110 9.31 2.29 -40.21
N ASP A 111 8.94 1.18 -40.82
CA ASP A 111 7.59 0.59 -40.74
C ASP A 111 7.47 -0.46 -39.63
N SER A 112 8.54 -0.74 -38.91
CA SER A 112 8.54 -1.73 -37.82
C SER A 112 7.89 -1.15 -36.56
N ILE A 113 6.72 -1.67 -36.20
CA ILE A 113 6.03 -1.34 -34.96
C ILE A 113 6.87 -1.68 -33.72
N PRO A 114 7.51 -2.88 -33.62
CA PRO A 114 8.39 -3.20 -32.48
C PRO A 114 9.56 -2.23 -32.32
N ALA A 115 10.19 -1.80 -33.42
CA ALA A 115 11.28 -0.83 -33.39
C ALA A 115 10.79 0.54 -32.88
N ALA A 116 9.63 1.01 -33.39
CA ALA A 116 9.01 2.25 -32.95
C ALA A 116 8.58 2.20 -31.46
N GLN A 117 8.05 1.06 -30.99
CA GLN A 117 7.73 0.88 -29.58
C GLN A 117 8.97 0.93 -28.69
N ALA A 118 10.03 0.20 -29.04
CA ALA A 118 11.29 0.20 -28.29
C ALA A 118 11.90 1.61 -28.20
N ALA A 119 12.02 2.29 -29.35
CA ALA A 119 12.56 3.65 -29.40
C ALA A 119 11.71 4.64 -28.58
N SER A 120 10.38 4.60 -28.71
CA SER A 120 9.49 5.50 -27.95
C SER A 120 9.57 5.27 -26.44
N GLN A 121 9.59 4.02 -25.97
CA GLN A 121 9.69 3.69 -24.56
C GLN A 121 11.02 4.19 -23.95
N LEU A 122 12.12 3.99 -24.65
CA LEU A 122 13.45 4.43 -24.19
C LEU A 122 13.60 5.94 -24.21
N LEU A 123 13.06 6.65 -25.22
CA LEU A 123 13.01 8.10 -25.28
C LEU A 123 12.17 8.68 -24.14
N ILE A 124 11.01 8.11 -23.85
CA ILE A 124 10.17 8.51 -22.71
C ILE A 124 10.92 8.29 -21.39
N ALA A 125 11.56 7.13 -21.22
CA ALA A 125 12.32 6.81 -20.01
C ALA A 125 13.50 7.77 -19.79
N ASN A 126 14.08 8.30 -20.89
CA ASN A 126 15.15 9.31 -20.86
C ASN A 126 14.63 10.75 -20.74
N GLY A 127 13.31 10.97 -20.67
CA GLY A 127 12.69 12.30 -20.56
C GLY A 127 12.54 13.05 -21.87
N GLU A 128 12.78 12.41 -23.01
CA GLU A 128 12.80 13.02 -24.35
C GLU A 128 11.44 12.88 -25.07
N LEU A 129 10.35 13.31 -24.40
CA LEU A 129 8.97 13.15 -24.89
C LEU A 129 8.78 13.64 -26.34
N LYS A 130 9.31 14.80 -26.68
CA LYS A 130 9.13 15.38 -28.02
C LYS A 130 9.73 14.50 -29.11
N LYS A 131 10.88 13.86 -28.84
CA LYS A 131 11.50 12.92 -29.78
C LYS A 131 10.76 11.58 -29.87
N ALA A 132 10.04 11.19 -28.81
CA ALA A 132 9.24 9.98 -28.82
C ALA A 132 8.00 10.08 -29.72
N VAL A 133 7.44 11.28 -29.92
CA VAL A 133 6.18 11.50 -30.66
C VAL A 133 6.16 10.82 -32.05
N PRO A 134 7.15 10.96 -32.94
CA PRO A 134 7.10 10.32 -34.25
C PRO A 134 7.00 8.79 -34.18
N ASN A 135 7.70 8.17 -33.22
CA ASN A 135 7.64 6.72 -33.03
C ASN A 135 6.28 6.27 -32.47
N ILE A 136 5.72 7.02 -31.51
CA ILE A 136 4.38 6.75 -30.97
C ILE A 136 3.34 6.91 -32.08
N GLN A 137 3.45 7.91 -32.95
CA GLN A 137 2.55 8.09 -34.10
C GLN A 137 2.57 6.89 -35.04
N LYS A 138 3.73 6.30 -35.29
CA LYS A 138 3.85 5.06 -36.08
C LYS A 138 3.10 3.90 -35.41
N VAL A 139 3.25 3.73 -34.09
CA VAL A 139 2.51 2.72 -33.32
C VAL A 139 1.01 2.95 -33.41
N LEU A 140 0.56 4.19 -33.26
CA LEU A 140 -0.85 4.58 -33.33
C LEU A 140 -1.43 4.51 -34.77
N ALA A 141 -0.61 4.43 -35.81
CA ALA A 141 -1.07 4.26 -37.17
C ALA A 141 -1.69 2.86 -37.39
N ASP A 142 -1.23 1.82 -36.70
CA ASP A 142 -1.82 0.48 -36.78
C ASP A 142 -3.17 0.43 -36.02
N GLU A 143 -4.25 0.26 -36.79
CA GLU A 143 -5.63 0.25 -36.29
C GLU A 143 -5.90 -0.86 -35.27
N ARG A 144 -5.20 -1.98 -35.38
CA ARG A 144 -5.42 -3.18 -34.55
C ARG A 144 -4.92 -2.95 -33.12
N ILE A 145 -3.81 -2.21 -32.96
CA ILE A 145 -3.17 -1.98 -31.65
C ILE A 145 -3.47 -0.59 -31.07
N ARG A 146 -3.93 0.35 -31.91
CA ARG A 146 -4.21 1.75 -31.54
C ARG A 146 -5.01 1.91 -30.24
N PRO A 147 -6.16 1.21 -30.05
CA PRO A 147 -6.94 1.35 -28.82
C PRO A 147 -6.12 1.01 -27.58
N ASN A 148 -5.43 -0.15 -27.61
CA ASN A 148 -4.60 -0.58 -26.48
C ASN A 148 -3.41 0.35 -26.26
N ALA A 149 -2.78 0.83 -27.35
CA ALA A 149 -1.67 1.78 -27.24
C ALA A 149 -2.09 3.07 -26.52
N PHE A 150 -3.28 3.63 -26.81
CA PHE A 150 -3.80 4.78 -26.06
C PHE A 150 -4.04 4.49 -24.58
N MET A 151 -4.52 3.29 -24.24
CA MET A 151 -4.73 2.90 -22.84
C MET A 151 -3.42 2.81 -22.04
N GLU A 152 -2.30 2.54 -22.70
CA GLU A 152 -0.98 2.40 -22.07
C GLU A 152 -0.18 3.71 -21.98
N LEU A 153 -0.50 4.73 -22.80
CA LEU A 153 0.30 5.98 -22.89
C LEU A 153 0.54 6.64 -21.54
N ASN A 154 -0.48 6.78 -20.69
CA ASN A 154 -0.33 7.40 -19.37
C ASN A 154 0.58 6.59 -18.46
N SER A 155 0.51 5.26 -18.54
CA SER A 155 1.37 4.35 -17.78
C SER A 155 2.84 4.50 -18.18
N LEU A 156 3.11 4.56 -19.47
CA LEU A 156 4.45 4.77 -20.02
C LEU A 156 5.05 6.12 -19.60
N MET A 157 4.22 7.17 -19.55
CA MET A 157 4.64 8.54 -19.23
C MET A 157 4.55 8.87 -17.74
N MET A 158 4.21 7.91 -16.88
CA MET A 158 3.97 8.15 -15.44
C MET A 158 5.19 8.73 -14.72
N ARG A 159 6.40 8.37 -15.12
CA ARG A 159 7.65 8.83 -14.51
C ARG A 159 8.08 10.23 -14.93
N VAL A 160 7.46 10.78 -15.97
CA VAL A 160 7.74 12.16 -16.43
C VAL A 160 7.17 13.13 -15.39
N THR A 161 8.00 14.00 -14.87
CA THR A 161 7.64 14.95 -13.80
C THR A 161 6.71 16.05 -14.28
N ASP A 162 6.95 16.58 -15.48
CA ASP A 162 6.11 17.62 -16.09
C ASP A 162 4.83 17.02 -16.67
N LYS A 163 3.76 17.04 -15.88
CA LYS A 163 2.46 16.51 -16.26
C LYS A 163 1.74 17.34 -17.32
N ASN A 164 2.05 18.61 -17.43
CA ASN A 164 1.50 19.45 -18.49
C ASN A 164 2.09 19.06 -19.85
N SER A 165 3.40 18.86 -19.96
CA SER A 165 4.02 18.34 -21.18
C SER A 165 3.50 16.96 -21.57
N VAL A 166 3.19 16.08 -20.60
CA VAL A 166 2.53 14.79 -20.86
C VAL A 166 1.15 15.00 -21.47
N LEU A 167 0.33 15.88 -20.87
CA LEU A 167 -1.01 16.19 -21.36
C LEU A 167 -0.98 16.75 -22.79
N GLU A 168 -0.13 17.72 -23.05
CA GLU A 168 0.06 18.31 -24.40
C GLU A 168 0.47 17.23 -25.43
N THR A 169 1.37 16.35 -25.03
CA THR A 169 1.83 15.24 -25.90
C THR A 169 0.68 14.29 -26.23
N ILE A 170 -0.12 13.87 -25.23
CA ILE A 170 -1.24 12.98 -25.44
C ILE A 170 -2.34 13.65 -26.28
N GLN A 171 -2.62 14.92 -26.06
CA GLN A 171 -3.54 15.70 -26.91
C GLN A 171 -3.07 15.77 -28.36
N LEU A 172 -1.78 16.00 -28.60
CA LEU A 172 -1.20 15.99 -29.94
C LEU A 172 -1.36 14.64 -30.62
N LEU A 173 -1.07 13.55 -29.90
CA LEU A 173 -1.20 12.18 -30.40
C LEU A 173 -2.66 11.78 -30.68
N ALA A 174 -3.60 12.26 -29.87
CA ALA A 174 -5.03 11.97 -29.99
C ALA A 174 -5.72 12.78 -31.10
N LYS A 175 -5.16 13.94 -31.50
CA LYS A 175 -5.77 14.87 -32.47
C LYS A 175 -6.23 14.19 -33.79
N PRO A 176 -5.49 13.22 -34.38
CA PRO A 176 -5.94 12.52 -35.58
C PRO A 176 -7.13 11.55 -35.34
N TYR A 177 -7.48 11.26 -34.08
CA TYR A 177 -8.42 10.19 -33.71
C TYR A 177 -9.61 10.69 -32.90
N PRO A 178 -10.38 11.71 -33.36
CA PRO A 178 -11.45 12.35 -32.59
C PRO A 178 -12.69 11.47 -32.38
N LYS A 179 -12.75 10.29 -33.01
CA LYS A 179 -13.85 9.33 -32.85
C LYS A 179 -13.43 8.08 -32.06
N LEU A 180 -12.21 8.06 -31.53
CA LEU A 180 -11.69 6.92 -30.78
C LEU A 180 -11.91 7.16 -29.28
N PRO A 181 -12.74 6.37 -28.60
CA PRO A 181 -13.04 6.56 -27.17
C PRO A 181 -11.79 6.45 -26.28
N GLU A 182 -10.83 5.56 -26.61
CA GLU A 182 -9.58 5.40 -25.88
C GLU A 182 -8.68 6.64 -25.96
N ALA A 183 -8.71 7.38 -27.07
CA ALA A 183 -7.96 8.63 -27.20
C ALA A 183 -8.49 9.70 -26.22
N HIS A 184 -9.81 9.88 -26.13
CA HIS A 184 -10.45 10.75 -25.16
C HIS A 184 -10.18 10.30 -23.73
N PHE A 185 -10.24 9.00 -23.47
CA PHE A 185 -9.94 8.46 -22.15
C PHE A 185 -8.48 8.71 -21.74
N ALA A 186 -7.52 8.54 -22.67
CA ALA A 186 -6.13 8.85 -22.42
C ALA A 186 -5.90 10.34 -22.09
N ILE A 187 -6.57 11.25 -22.82
CA ILE A 187 -6.53 12.70 -22.50
C ILE A 187 -7.11 12.95 -21.11
N SER A 188 -8.22 12.32 -20.76
CA SER A 188 -8.85 12.51 -19.45
C SER A 188 -7.93 12.10 -18.29
N GLN A 189 -7.24 10.98 -18.43
CA GLN A 189 -6.26 10.52 -17.44
C GLN A 189 -5.06 11.48 -17.33
N ALA A 190 -4.53 11.96 -18.44
CA ALA A 190 -3.45 12.95 -18.45
C ALA A 190 -3.88 14.30 -17.81
N ALA A 191 -5.11 14.72 -18.09
CA ALA A 191 -5.70 15.92 -17.50
C ALA A 191 -5.86 15.80 -15.97
N TYR A 192 -6.18 14.61 -15.47
CA TYR A 192 -6.20 14.34 -14.02
C TYR A 192 -4.84 14.58 -13.38
N PHE A 193 -3.77 13.99 -13.94
CA PHE A 193 -2.42 14.20 -13.42
C PHE A 193 -1.92 15.63 -13.56
N ALA A 194 -2.36 16.36 -14.59
CA ALA A 194 -2.09 17.78 -14.79
C ALA A 194 -3.01 18.71 -13.97
N ARG A 195 -3.91 18.17 -13.13
CA ARG A 195 -4.91 18.89 -12.32
C ARG A 195 -5.84 19.78 -13.15
N ASN A 196 -6.14 19.37 -14.38
CA ASN A 196 -7.07 20.06 -15.27
C ASN A 196 -8.43 19.37 -15.26
N GLU A 197 -9.19 19.59 -14.18
CA GLU A 197 -10.47 18.94 -13.95
C GLU A 197 -11.54 19.24 -15.04
N PRO A 198 -11.69 20.48 -15.55
CA PRO A 198 -12.65 20.75 -16.61
C PRO A 198 -12.37 19.96 -17.89
N LEU A 199 -11.12 19.83 -18.29
CA LEU A 199 -10.74 19.03 -19.46
C LEU A 199 -10.98 17.54 -19.21
N MET A 200 -10.61 17.04 -18.03
CA MET A 200 -10.83 15.65 -17.64
C MET A 200 -12.31 15.28 -17.75
N GLU A 201 -13.21 16.10 -17.18
CA GLU A 201 -14.66 15.84 -17.23
C GLU A 201 -15.19 15.87 -18.66
N LYS A 202 -14.74 16.82 -19.48
CA LYS A 202 -15.12 16.92 -20.90
C LYS A 202 -14.75 15.66 -21.64
N GLU A 203 -13.51 15.21 -21.51
CA GLU A 203 -12.99 14.07 -22.27
C GLU A 203 -13.58 12.73 -21.76
N LEU A 204 -13.90 12.60 -20.48
CA LEU A 204 -14.66 11.45 -19.96
C LEU A 204 -16.07 11.37 -20.56
N LYS A 205 -16.75 12.50 -20.72
CA LYS A 205 -18.06 12.55 -21.36
C LYS A 205 -18.01 12.13 -22.83
N GLU A 206 -17.00 12.61 -23.58
CA GLU A 206 -16.83 12.21 -24.98
C GLU A 206 -16.47 10.72 -25.13
N ALA A 207 -15.59 10.19 -24.27
CA ALA A 207 -15.29 8.76 -24.25
C ALA A 207 -16.54 7.91 -24.00
N SER A 208 -17.38 8.31 -23.02
CA SER A 208 -18.64 7.62 -22.70
C SER A 208 -19.68 7.73 -23.83
N LYS A 209 -19.73 8.86 -24.51
CA LYS A 209 -20.63 9.07 -25.66
C LYS A 209 -20.22 8.23 -26.86
N LEU A 210 -18.92 8.09 -27.13
CA LEU A 210 -18.41 7.30 -28.24
C LEU A 210 -18.51 5.79 -28.00
N ARG A 211 -18.43 5.36 -26.73
CA ARG A 211 -18.64 3.96 -26.31
C ARG A 211 -19.59 3.93 -25.11
N PRO A 212 -20.92 3.94 -25.36
CA PRO A 212 -21.91 3.72 -24.28
C PRO A 212 -21.65 2.38 -23.59
N GLY A 213 -21.84 2.34 -22.27
CA GLY A 213 -21.59 1.14 -21.48
C GLY A 213 -20.12 0.88 -21.10
N TRP A 214 -19.18 1.71 -21.54
CA TRP A 214 -17.79 1.57 -21.12
C TRP A 214 -17.61 1.98 -19.66
N GLU A 215 -17.33 0.99 -18.81
CA GLU A 215 -17.32 1.15 -17.36
C GLU A 215 -16.17 2.05 -16.84
N ALA A 216 -14.98 2.01 -17.48
CA ALA A 216 -13.81 2.72 -16.97
C ALA A 216 -14.00 4.26 -16.89
N PRO A 217 -14.47 4.96 -17.95
CA PRO A 217 -14.80 6.38 -17.88
C PRO A 217 -15.96 6.67 -16.90
N ALA A 218 -16.96 5.79 -16.86
CA ALA A 218 -18.11 5.94 -15.97
C ALA A 218 -17.72 5.81 -14.50
N GLN A 219 -16.82 4.89 -14.18
CA GLN A 219 -16.31 4.70 -12.83
C GLN A 219 -15.55 5.94 -12.32
N ILE A 220 -14.65 6.48 -13.14
CA ILE A 220 -13.90 7.70 -12.77
C ILE A 220 -14.85 8.88 -12.58
N ARG A 221 -15.80 9.07 -13.51
CA ARG A 221 -16.77 10.16 -13.40
C ARG A 221 -17.66 10.03 -12.18
N GLY A 222 -18.12 8.82 -11.88
CA GLY A 222 -18.91 8.56 -10.66
C GLY A 222 -18.10 8.85 -9.40
N GLN A 223 -16.82 8.46 -9.35
CA GLN A 223 -15.93 8.75 -8.22
C GLN A 223 -15.75 10.27 -8.02
N MET A 224 -15.54 11.04 -9.08
CA MET A 224 -15.46 12.51 -9.00
C MET A 224 -16.74 13.14 -8.44
N LEU A 225 -17.89 12.60 -8.84
CA LEU A 225 -19.17 13.06 -8.33
C LEU A 225 -19.31 12.73 -6.84
N ILE A 226 -18.88 11.54 -6.41
CA ILE A 226 -18.90 11.09 -5.01
C ILE A 226 -18.03 12.00 -4.13
N GLU A 227 -16.86 12.39 -4.59
CA GLU A 227 -15.96 13.29 -3.85
C GLU A 227 -16.58 14.66 -3.60
N LYS A 228 -17.38 15.17 -4.55
CA LYS A 228 -18.10 16.45 -4.41
C LYS A 228 -19.42 16.31 -3.67
N ASP A 229 -20.18 15.29 -3.99
CA ASP A 229 -21.50 15.00 -3.45
C ASP A 229 -21.82 13.51 -3.63
N PRO A 230 -21.73 12.71 -2.55
CA PRO A 230 -21.96 11.27 -2.62
C PRO A 230 -23.31 10.89 -3.24
N GLN A 231 -24.37 11.69 -3.02
CA GLN A 231 -25.69 11.38 -3.56
C GLN A 231 -25.75 11.53 -5.08
N LYS A 232 -25.04 12.51 -5.64
CA LYS A 232 -24.91 12.67 -7.10
C LYS A 232 -24.16 11.51 -7.74
N GLY A 233 -23.11 11.03 -7.09
CA GLY A 233 -22.37 9.87 -7.57
C GLY A 233 -23.22 8.59 -7.54
N ILE A 234 -23.96 8.35 -6.46
CA ILE A 234 -24.89 7.23 -6.33
C ILE A 234 -25.98 7.30 -7.43
N ALA A 235 -26.59 8.49 -7.63
CA ALA A 235 -27.60 8.69 -8.66
C ALA A 235 -27.03 8.39 -10.06
N TYR A 236 -25.82 8.87 -10.36
CA TYR A 236 -25.14 8.62 -11.61
C TYR A 236 -24.87 7.13 -11.86
N TYR A 237 -24.38 6.40 -10.86
CA TYR A 237 -24.17 4.96 -11.00
C TYR A 237 -25.47 4.17 -11.18
N ARG A 238 -26.55 4.57 -10.48
CA ARG A 238 -27.88 3.98 -10.67
C ARG A 238 -28.42 4.20 -12.09
N GLU A 239 -28.31 5.43 -12.60
CA GLU A 239 -28.71 5.75 -13.98
C GLU A 239 -27.92 4.95 -15.01
N PHE A 240 -26.60 4.84 -14.82
CA PHE A 240 -25.75 4.03 -15.68
C PHE A 240 -26.18 2.56 -15.68
N LEU A 241 -26.46 1.98 -14.51
CA LEU A 241 -26.90 0.59 -14.35
C LEU A 241 -28.32 0.32 -14.86
N GLN A 242 -29.16 1.33 -15.00
CA GLN A 242 -30.46 1.19 -15.66
C GLN A 242 -30.27 0.91 -17.15
N SER A 243 -29.32 1.59 -17.79
CA SER A 243 -29.01 1.43 -19.22
C SER A 243 -28.08 0.26 -19.50
N HIS A 244 -27.22 -0.11 -18.53
CA HIS A 244 -26.16 -1.12 -18.63
C HIS A 244 -26.17 -2.02 -17.39
N PRO A 245 -27.19 -2.89 -17.24
CA PRO A 245 -27.34 -3.75 -16.06
C PRO A 245 -26.22 -4.79 -15.91
N GLU A 246 -25.45 -5.05 -16.98
CA GLU A 246 -24.29 -5.93 -17.01
C GLU A 246 -22.99 -5.30 -16.48
N ALA A 247 -22.97 -3.99 -16.19
CA ALA A 247 -21.79 -3.24 -15.77
C ALA A 247 -21.40 -3.58 -14.32
N ASP A 248 -20.66 -4.69 -14.15
CA ASP A 248 -20.33 -5.24 -12.83
C ASP A 248 -19.39 -4.36 -12.02
N GLN A 249 -18.44 -3.65 -12.67
CA GLN A 249 -17.53 -2.73 -11.98
C GLN A 249 -18.27 -1.51 -11.43
N ILE A 250 -19.25 -1.00 -12.18
CA ILE A 250 -20.09 0.11 -11.71
C ILE A 250 -21.01 -0.34 -10.59
N ARG A 251 -21.59 -1.55 -10.68
CA ARG A 251 -22.41 -2.12 -9.60
C ARG A 251 -21.60 -2.32 -8.32
N LEU A 252 -20.39 -2.81 -8.44
CA LEU A 252 -19.47 -2.95 -7.30
C LEU A 252 -19.09 -1.59 -6.70
N ALA A 253 -18.82 -0.59 -7.55
CA ALA A 253 -18.51 0.77 -7.11
C ALA A 253 -19.71 1.41 -6.38
N LEU A 254 -20.93 1.22 -6.91
CA LEU A 254 -22.17 1.67 -6.25
C LEU A 254 -22.34 1.02 -4.88
N ALA A 255 -22.22 -0.30 -4.80
CA ALA A 255 -22.37 -1.04 -3.55
C ALA A 255 -21.37 -0.58 -2.48
N ARG A 256 -20.10 -0.41 -2.85
CA ARG A 256 -19.05 0.14 -1.96
C ARG A 256 -19.39 1.56 -1.48
N THR A 257 -19.85 2.41 -2.38
CA THR A 257 -20.24 3.79 -2.03
C THR A 257 -21.41 3.79 -1.04
N LEU A 258 -22.41 2.94 -1.25
CA LEU A 258 -23.55 2.79 -0.35
C LEU A 258 -23.11 2.35 1.06
N LEU A 259 -22.15 1.42 1.18
CA LEU A 259 -21.59 1.02 2.47
C LEU A 259 -20.91 2.19 3.19
N VAL A 260 -20.07 2.96 2.48
CA VAL A 260 -19.41 4.14 3.04
C VAL A 260 -20.43 5.17 3.52
N GLN A 261 -21.54 5.31 2.80
CA GLN A 261 -22.65 6.21 3.16
C GLN A 261 -23.62 5.61 4.19
N LYS A 262 -23.23 4.51 4.87
CA LYS A 262 -24.01 3.82 5.91
C LYS A 262 -25.40 3.38 5.44
N ASN A 263 -25.51 2.98 4.17
CA ASN A 263 -26.71 2.37 3.60
C ASN A 263 -26.45 0.90 3.21
N PRO A 264 -26.33 -0.02 4.19
CA PRO A 264 -26.03 -1.42 3.93
C PRO A 264 -27.18 -2.15 3.23
N THR A 265 -28.41 -1.69 3.41
CA THR A 265 -29.59 -2.33 2.80
C THR A 265 -29.52 -2.28 1.27
N ASP A 266 -29.32 -1.10 0.70
CA ASP A 266 -29.18 -0.95 -0.75
C ASP A 266 -27.88 -1.61 -1.26
N ALA A 267 -26.80 -1.55 -0.48
CA ALA A 267 -25.54 -2.20 -0.84
C ALA A 267 -25.72 -3.73 -0.98
N LYS A 268 -26.43 -4.38 -0.06
CA LYS A 268 -26.74 -5.83 -0.14
C LYS A 268 -27.52 -6.18 -1.40
N ILE A 269 -28.46 -5.32 -1.83
CA ILE A 269 -29.22 -5.54 -3.08
C ILE A 269 -28.25 -5.59 -4.26
N GLU A 270 -27.33 -4.63 -4.36
CA GLU A 270 -26.38 -4.59 -5.47
C GLU A 270 -25.35 -5.71 -5.42
N PHE A 271 -24.88 -6.10 -4.24
CA PHE A 271 -24.02 -7.28 -4.07
C PHE A 271 -24.73 -8.58 -4.46
N THR A 272 -26.00 -8.76 -4.06
CA THR A 272 -26.78 -9.93 -4.43
C THR A 272 -26.88 -10.05 -5.95
N LYS A 273 -27.21 -8.95 -6.65
CA LYS A 273 -27.24 -8.95 -8.13
C LYS A 273 -25.89 -9.34 -8.76
N LEU A 274 -24.77 -8.88 -8.17
CA LEU A 274 -23.44 -9.27 -8.63
C LEU A 274 -23.20 -10.76 -8.51
N VAL A 275 -23.49 -11.32 -7.35
CA VAL A 275 -23.23 -12.75 -7.09
C VAL A 275 -24.20 -13.62 -7.87
N GLU A 276 -25.48 -13.26 -8.01
CA GLU A 276 -26.45 -13.98 -8.83
C GLU A 276 -26.02 -14.11 -10.30
N ARG A 277 -25.32 -13.10 -10.83
CA ARG A 277 -24.73 -13.15 -12.19
C ARG A 277 -23.47 -14.00 -12.27
N HIS A 278 -22.75 -14.15 -11.16
CA HIS A 278 -21.45 -14.80 -11.05
C HIS A 278 -21.45 -15.91 -10.00
N GLN A 279 -22.54 -16.70 -9.92
CA GLN A 279 -22.75 -17.69 -8.86
C GLN A 279 -21.57 -18.65 -8.65
N ASN A 280 -20.93 -19.07 -9.74
CA ASN A 280 -19.79 -19.99 -9.70
C ASN A 280 -18.43 -19.28 -9.73
N ASN A 281 -18.36 -17.96 -9.52
CA ASN A 281 -17.11 -17.23 -9.45
C ASN A 281 -16.69 -17.09 -7.98
N PRO A 282 -15.69 -17.88 -7.52
CA PRO A 282 -15.28 -17.86 -6.12
C PRO A 282 -14.65 -16.52 -5.71
N GLU A 283 -13.93 -15.83 -6.62
CA GLU A 283 -13.30 -14.55 -6.36
C GLU A 283 -14.36 -13.46 -6.11
N MET A 284 -15.44 -13.44 -6.89
CA MET A 284 -16.54 -12.48 -6.68
C MET A 284 -17.21 -12.67 -5.33
N ASN A 285 -17.45 -13.94 -4.93
CA ASN A 285 -18.02 -14.25 -3.62
C ASN A 285 -17.10 -13.79 -2.49
N VAL A 286 -15.78 -13.97 -2.60
CA VAL A 286 -14.81 -13.46 -1.61
C VAL A 286 -14.84 -11.94 -1.55
N ILE A 287 -14.83 -11.24 -2.69
CA ILE A 287 -14.89 -9.77 -2.73
C ILE A 287 -16.13 -9.25 -2.00
N VAL A 288 -17.30 -9.80 -2.32
CA VAL A 288 -18.56 -9.40 -1.68
C VAL A 288 -18.55 -9.71 -0.19
N GLY A 289 -18.09 -10.92 0.19
CA GLY A 289 -18.00 -11.33 1.58
C GLY A 289 -17.07 -10.43 2.41
N LEU A 290 -15.90 -10.07 1.88
CA LEU A 290 -14.97 -9.18 2.58
C LEU A 290 -15.52 -7.75 2.73
N LEU A 291 -16.16 -7.21 1.71
CA LEU A 291 -16.78 -5.88 1.78
C LEU A 291 -17.93 -5.84 2.79
N ALA A 292 -18.71 -6.90 2.86
CA ALA A 292 -19.76 -7.04 3.85
C ALA A 292 -19.20 -7.16 5.28
N LEU A 293 -18.10 -7.90 5.45
CA LEU A 293 -17.41 -8.03 6.73
C LEU A 293 -16.88 -6.67 7.23
N ASP A 294 -16.24 -5.90 6.35
CA ASP A 294 -15.76 -4.56 6.70
C ASP A 294 -16.90 -3.60 7.07
N ALA A 295 -18.08 -3.81 6.50
CA ALA A 295 -19.31 -3.10 6.86
C ALA A 295 -20.03 -3.67 8.09
N LYS A 296 -19.48 -4.69 8.75
CA LYS A 296 -20.06 -5.40 9.90
C LYS A 296 -21.38 -6.12 9.60
N GLU A 297 -21.61 -6.45 8.34
CA GLU A 297 -22.76 -7.23 7.87
C GLU A 297 -22.43 -8.73 7.90
N TYR A 298 -22.22 -9.25 9.10
CA TYR A 298 -21.59 -10.54 9.36
C TYR A 298 -22.31 -11.74 8.74
N GLU A 299 -23.63 -11.85 8.89
CA GLU A 299 -24.40 -12.96 8.33
C GLU A 299 -24.34 -12.98 6.79
N PHE A 300 -24.36 -11.79 6.20
CA PHE A 300 -24.25 -11.64 4.75
C PHE A 300 -22.83 -11.99 4.28
N ALA A 301 -21.81 -11.53 5.01
CA ALA A 301 -20.41 -11.86 4.76
C ALA A 301 -20.16 -13.37 4.82
N ASP A 302 -20.61 -14.01 5.90
CA ASP A 302 -20.43 -15.45 6.14
C ASP A 302 -21.04 -16.29 5.02
N ARG A 303 -22.23 -15.93 4.54
CA ARG A 303 -22.89 -16.62 3.43
C ARG A 303 -22.03 -16.67 2.19
N TYR A 304 -21.50 -15.54 1.76
CA TYR A 304 -20.73 -15.48 0.52
C TYR A 304 -19.29 -15.99 0.67
N LEU A 305 -18.67 -15.82 1.83
CA LEU A 305 -17.39 -16.43 2.13
C LEU A 305 -17.47 -17.96 2.15
N GLN A 306 -18.52 -18.54 2.76
CA GLN A 306 -18.74 -19.98 2.74
C GLN A 306 -19.08 -20.48 1.34
N HIS A 307 -19.88 -19.73 0.58
CA HIS A 307 -20.17 -20.09 -0.80
C HIS A 307 -18.91 -20.09 -1.68
N ALA A 308 -17.98 -19.13 -1.48
CA ALA A 308 -16.70 -19.13 -2.17
C ALA A 308 -15.90 -20.43 -1.98
N LEU A 309 -15.93 -20.99 -0.77
CA LEU A 309 -15.32 -22.31 -0.48
C LEU A 309 -16.02 -23.46 -1.24
N GLN A 310 -17.36 -23.43 -1.29
CA GLN A 310 -18.14 -24.45 -1.97
C GLN A 310 -17.90 -24.48 -3.48
N VAL A 311 -17.68 -23.31 -4.09
CA VAL A 311 -17.40 -23.17 -5.53
C VAL A 311 -15.90 -23.22 -5.87
N GLY A 312 -15.05 -23.58 -4.90
CA GLY A 312 -13.66 -23.95 -5.13
C GLY A 312 -12.66 -22.79 -5.13
N PHE A 313 -12.80 -21.82 -4.24
CA PHE A 313 -11.79 -20.79 -4.05
C PHE A 313 -10.41 -21.37 -3.70
N LYS A 314 -9.36 -20.95 -4.43
CA LYS A 314 -8.05 -21.59 -4.38
C LYS A 314 -7.24 -21.31 -3.10
N GLU A 315 -7.59 -20.26 -2.35
CA GLU A 315 -6.88 -19.83 -1.14
C GLU A 315 -7.80 -19.97 0.10
N PRO A 316 -8.20 -21.21 0.50
CA PRO A 316 -9.22 -21.42 1.53
C PRO A 316 -8.82 -20.83 2.89
N ASN A 317 -7.53 -20.80 3.23
CA ASN A 317 -7.03 -20.25 4.49
C ASN A 317 -7.37 -18.76 4.66
N ARG A 318 -7.37 -18.00 3.57
CA ARG A 318 -7.82 -16.60 3.57
C ARG A 318 -9.28 -16.46 3.93
N VAL A 319 -10.12 -17.38 3.44
CA VAL A 319 -11.55 -17.38 3.76
C VAL A 319 -11.79 -17.86 5.18
N TYR A 320 -11.12 -18.93 5.64
CA TYR A 320 -11.20 -19.41 7.02
C TYR A 320 -10.84 -18.32 8.02
N PHE A 321 -9.75 -17.58 7.75
CA PHE A 321 -9.34 -16.47 8.61
C PHE A 321 -10.42 -15.39 8.73
N ASN A 322 -11.05 -14.99 7.62
CA ASN A 322 -12.10 -13.97 7.63
C ASN A 322 -13.43 -14.46 8.23
N LEU A 323 -13.78 -15.74 8.06
CA LEU A 323 -14.91 -16.34 8.76
C LEU A 323 -14.66 -16.43 10.28
N GLY A 324 -13.42 -16.74 10.69
CA GLY A 324 -13.01 -16.68 12.09
C GLY A 324 -13.12 -15.29 12.69
N ARG A 325 -12.66 -14.27 11.95
CA ARG A 325 -12.83 -12.85 12.34
C ARG A 325 -14.30 -12.47 12.45
N SER A 326 -15.12 -12.83 11.47
CA SER A 326 -16.56 -12.57 11.48
C SER A 326 -17.23 -13.15 12.72
N ALA A 327 -16.92 -14.41 13.05
CA ALA A 327 -17.45 -15.06 14.24
C ALA A 327 -16.97 -14.39 15.54
N ALA A 328 -15.69 -14.00 15.62
CA ALA A 328 -15.13 -13.32 16.79
C ALA A 328 -15.78 -11.94 17.03
N GLU A 329 -16.03 -11.16 15.97
CA GLU A 329 -16.75 -9.89 16.08
C GLU A 329 -18.22 -10.05 16.51
N GLN A 330 -18.82 -11.21 16.22
CA GLN A 330 -20.15 -11.59 16.68
C GLN A 330 -20.15 -12.21 18.09
N HIS A 331 -19.00 -12.25 18.76
CA HIS A 331 -18.80 -12.90 20.05
C HIS A 331 -19.12 -14.41 20.07
N ASP A 332 -19.08 -15.06 18.90
CA ASP A 332 -19.18 -16.52 18.79
C ASP A 332 -17.78 -17.15 18.80
N ASP A 333 -17.21 -17.18 20.00
CA ASP A 333 -15.86 -17.69 20.24
C ASP A 333 -15.68 -19.14 19.75
N SER A 334 -16.69 -19.96 19.91
CA SER A 334 -16.63 -21.36 19.50
C SER A 334 -16.52 -21.51 17.99
N ARG A 335 -17.32 -20.77 17.24
CA ARG A 335 -17.28 -20.78 15.78
C ARG A 335 -16.00 -20.12 15.26
N ALA A 336 -15.52 -19.06 15.90
CA ALA A 336 -14.27 -18.41 15.55
C ALA A 336 -13.09 -19.38 15.64
N LEU A 337 -12.96 -20.09 16.76
CA LEU A 337 -11.90 -21.09 16.96
C LEU A 337 -11.99 -22.25 15.96
N GLN A 338 -13.19 -22.74 15.63
CA GLN A 338 -13.37 -23.77 14.60
C GLN A 338 -12.85 -23.32 13.22
N TRP A 339 -13.03 -22.05 12.86
CA TRP A 339 -12.53 -21.53 11.60
C TRP A 339 -11.01 -21.32 11.63
N PHE A 340 -10.45 -20.76 12.70
CA PHE A 340 -9.00 -20.59 12.84
C PHE A 340 -8.26 -21.92 12.89
N ASP A 341 -8.87 -22.97 13.43
CA ASP A 341 -8.27 -24.31 13.50
C ASP A 341 -8.13 -24.97 12.12
N LYS A 342 -8.98 -24.62 11.16
CA LYS A 342 -8.85 -25.08 9.76
C LYS A 342 -7.63 -24.52 9.03
N ILE A 343 -7.00 -23.48 9.57
CA ILE A 343 -5.81 -22.87 8.98
C ILE A 343 -4.58 -23.66 9.46
N THR A 344 -4.03 -24.50 8.58
CA THR A 344 -2.91 -25.40 8.94
C THR A 344 -1.55 -24.92 8.46
N ASP A 345 -1.52 -24.00 7.49
CA ASP A 345 -0.31 -23.50 6.83
C ASP A 345 -0.53 -22.14 6.16
N GLY A 346 0.48 -21.65 5.46
CA GLY A 346 0.40 -20.45 4.63
C GLY A 346 0.47 -19.13 5.41
N GLU A 347 0.20 -18.05 4.69
CA GLU A 347 0.35 -16.67 5.17
C GLU A 347 -0.56 -16.37 6.38
N GLN A 348 -1.76 -16.94 6.44
CA GLN A 348 -2.75 -16.72 7.50
C GLN A 348 -2.55 -17.59 8.73
N PHE A 349 -1.63 -18.57 8.70
CA PHE A 349 -1.46 -19.55 9.78
C PHE A 349 -1.15 -18.88 11.12
N LEU A 350 -0.09 -18.09 11.19
CA LEU A 350 0.30 -17.42 12.43
C LEU A 350 -0.77 -16.40 12.88
N ALA A 351 -1.32 -15.62 11.96
CA ALA A 351 -2.38 -14.66 12.28
C ALA A 351 -3.61 -15.33 12.87
N GLY A 352 -4.00 -16.51 12.32
CA GLY A 352 -5.07 -17.33 12.87
C GLY A 352 -4.77 -17.86 14.28
N ARG A 353 -3.54 -18.32 14.53
CA ARG A 353 -3.11 -18.78 15.87
C ARG A 353 -3.10 -17.64 16.89
N LEU A 354 -2.61 -16.46 16.53
CA LEU A 354 -2.61 -15.29 17.41
C LEU A 354 -4.05 -14.82 17.72
N ALA A 355 -4.94 -14.82 16.72
CA ALA A 355 -6.35 -14.49 16.92
C ALA A 355 -7.06 -15.51 17.83
N ALA A 356 -6.77 -16.80 17.64
CA ALA A 356 -7.28 -17.86 18.50
C ALA A 356 -6.76 -17.71 19.94
N ALA A 357 -5.49 -17.36 20.13
CA ALA A 357 -4.92 -17.13 21.46
C ALA A 357 -5.65 -16.02 22.22
N ALA A 358 -5.99 -14.91 21.56
CA ALA A 358 -6.74 -13.81 22.18
C ALA A 358 -8.15 -14.28 22.65
N ILE A 359 -8.80 -15.16 21.91
CA ILE A 359 -10.09 -15.74 22.28
C ILE A 359 -9.92 -16.69 23.47
N ILE A 360 -8.94 -17.60 23.40
CA ILE A 360 -8.66 -18.57 24.47
C ILE A 360 -8.28 -17.84 25.77
N ALA A 361 -7.46 -16.77 25.67
CA ALA A 361 -7.09 -15.96 26.83
C ALA A 361 -8.31 -15.37 27.56
N ARG A 362 -9.32 -14.93 26.81
CA ARG A 362 -10.55 -14.36 27.35
C ARG A 362 -11.48 -15.45 27.92
N ARG A 363 -11.60 -16.61 27.24
CA ARG A 363 -12.53 -17.66 27.58
C ARG A 363 -11.98 -18.62 28.63
N ASP A 364 -10.77 -19.10 28.44
CA ASP A 364 -10.16 -20.21 29.19
C ASP A 364 -8.99 -19.75 30.09
N GLY A 365 -8.59 -18.51 29.97
CA GLY A 365 -7.51 -17.89 30.74
C GLY A 365 -6.18 -17.76 29.98
N ILE A 366 -5.31 -16.91 30.51
CA ILE A 366 -4.03 -16.55 29.89
C ILE A 366 -3.10 -17.76 29.75
N ASP A 367 -3.06 -18.64 30.76
CA ASP A 367 -2.16 -19.80 30.74
C ASP A 367 -2.53 -20.79 29.63
N ALA A 368 -3.83 -20.95 29.34
CA ALA A 368 -4.30 -21.78 28.24
C ALA A 368 -3.89 -21.20 26.89
N ALA A 369 -3.97 -19.88 26.74
CA ALA A 369 -3.54 -19.20 25.52
C ALA A 369 -2.00 -19.30 25.31
N ILE A 370 -1.22 -19.12 26.36
CA ILE A 370 0.24 -19.28 26.30
C ILE A 370 0.60 -20.71 25.91
N ALA A 371 0.01 -21.71 26.57
CA ALA A 371 0.25 -23.12 26.27
C ALA A 371 -0.11 -23.47 24.82
N MET A 372 -1.17 -22.91 24.27
CA MET A 372 -1.52 -23.08 22.85
C MET A 372 -0.46 -22.47 21.93
N LEU A 373 0.04 -21.27 22.24
CA LEU A 373 1.07 -20.58 21.44
C LEU A 373 2.42 -21.31 21.53
N ASP A 374 2.79 -21.87 22.68
CA ASP A 374 4.01 -22.66 22.85
C ASP A 374 4.05 -23.92 21.97
N ASN A 375 2.89 -24.45 21.65
CA ASN A 375 2.74 -25.64 20.79
C ASN A 375 2.73 -25.32 19.28
N VAL A 376 2.83 -24.04 18.88
CA VAL A 376 2.89 -23.67 17.47
C VAL A 376 4.27 -23.97 16.92
N SER A 377 4.35 -24.88 15.94
CA SER A 377 5.61 -25.33 15.33
C SER A 377 5.75 -24.86 13.87
N GLY A 378 6.95 -25.04 13.31
CA GLY A 378 7.22 -24.69 11.90
C GLY A 378 7.39 -23.19 11.63
N LEU A 379 7.58 -22.39 12.67
CA LEU A 379 7.72 -20.94 12.57
C LEU A 379 9.16 -20.51 12.24
N THR A 380 9.29 -19.47 11.43
CA THR A 380 10.57 -18.79 11.24
C THR A 380 11.00 -18.05 12.52
N PRO A 381 12.30 -17.66 12.66
CA PRO A 381 12.74 -16.87 13.80
C PRO A 381 11.90 -15.58 14.01
N GLU A 382 11.58 -14.87 12.95
CA GLU A 382 10.75 -13.66 12.99
C GLU A 382 9.31 -13.97 13.46
N GLN A 383 8.75 -15.09 13.03
CA GLN A 383 7.43 -15.52 13.50
C GLN A 383 7.46 -15.97 14.97
N GLN A 384 8.55 -16.57 15.42
CA GLN A 384 8.73 -16.94 16.83
C GLN A 384 8.82 -15.70 17.73
N THR A 385 9.47 -14.62 17.28
CA THR A 385 9.45 -13.35 18.05
C THR A 385 8.04 -12.76 18.15
N LEU A 386 7.24 -12.82 17.09
CA LEU A 386 5.84 -12.37 17.13
C LEU A 386 4.97 -13.18 18.12
N VAL A 387 5.21 -14.48 18.23
CA VAL A 387 4.55 -15.32 19.23
C VAL A 387 4.90 -14.87 20.64
N VAL A 388 6.20 -14.69 20.93
CA VAL A 388 6.66 -14.25 22.25
C VAL A 388 6.12 -12.84 22.60
N GLN A 389 6.12 -11.91 21.65
CA GLN A 389 5.54 -10.57 21.83
C GLN A 389 4.04 -10.64 22.16
N ASN A 390 3.29 -11.53 21.48
CA ASN A 390 1.88 -11.72 21.77
C ASN A 390 1.66 -12.35 23.16
N GLN A 391 2.47 -13.33 23.56
CA GLN A 391 2.43 -13.91 24.90
C GLN A 391 2.72 -12.84 25.99
N ALA A 392 3.73 -12.02 25.78
CA ALA A 392 4.04 -10.93 26.70
C ALA A 392 2.92 -9.88 26.78
N LEU A 393 2.27 -9.58 25.65
CA LEU A 393 1.09 -8.71 25.62
C LEU A 393 -0.06 -9.30 26.45
N LEU A 394 -0.38 -10.58 26.31
CA LEU A 394 -1.40 -11.27 27.08
C LEU A 394 -1.10 -11.26 28.58
N LEU A 395 0.15 -11.53 28.96
CA LEU A 395 0.60 -11.44 30.37
C LEU A 395 0.45 -10.02 30.93
N ASN A 396 0.82 -9.01 30.18
CA ASN A 396 0.66 -7.61 30.59
C ASN A 396 -0.81 -7.21 30.77
N GLN A 397 -1.69 -7.65 29.87
CA GLN A 397 -3.13 -7.42 30.00
C GLN A 397 -3.71 -8.07 31.28
N ALA A 398 -3.12 -9.17 31.70
CA ALA A 398 -3.46 -9.84 32.97
C ALA A 398 -2.75 -9.24 34.18
N LYS A 399 -2.02 -8.13 34.05
CA LYS A 399 -1.20 -7.50 35.11
C LYS A 399 -0.08 -8.43 35.65
N ARG A 400 0.34 -9.44 34.85
CA ARG A 400 1.45 -10.39 35.16
C ARG A 400 2.77 -9.89 34.55
N THR A 401 3.14 -8.66 34.90
CA THR A 401 4.26 -7.93 34.26
C THR A 401 5.63 -8.57 34.53
N ASP A 402 5.85 -9.15 35.71
CA ASP A 402 7.12 -9.85 36.02
C ASP A 402 7.33 -11.07 35.12
N GLU A 403 6.25 -11.80 34.81
CA GLU A 403 6.31 -12.97 33.94
C GLU A 403 6.53 -12.55 32.47
N ALA A 404 5.89 -11.46 32.02
CA ALA A 404 6.11 -10.90 30.71
C ALA A 404 7.58 -10.45 30.54
N TYR A 405 8.14 -9.80 31.56
CA TYR A 405 9.54 -9.39 31.59
C TYR A 405 10.48 -10.59 31.50
N ALA A 406 10.28 -11.62 32.33
CA ALA A 406 11.10 -12.83 32.32
C ALA A 406 11.02 -13.63 30.99
N LEU A 407 9.82 -13.64 30.37
CA LEU A 407 9.62 -14.25 29.06
C LEU A 407 10.43 -13.51 27.98
N LEU A 408 10.33 -12.19 27.94
CA LEU A 408 11.04 -11.35 26.99
C LEU A 408 12.56 -11.38 27.22
N GLU A 409 13.03 -11.41 28.47
CA GLU A 409 14.44 -11.55 28.81
C GLU A 409 15.07 -12.81 28.21
N LYS A 410 14.40 -13.95 28.31
CA LYS A 410 14.83 -15.20 27.66
C LYS A 410 14.81 -15.09 26.12
N ALA A 411 13.80 -14.42 25.58
CA ALA A 411 13.63 -14.30 24.14
C ALA A 411 14.71 -13.41 23.51
N VAL A 412 15.09 -12.31 24.13
CA VAL A 412 16.15 -11.41 23.61
C VAL A 412 17.54 -12.06 23.66
N GLN A 413 17.76 -13.04 24.54
CA GLN A 413 18.99 -13.84 24.52
C GLN A 413 19.05 -14.76 23.30
N LYS A 414 17.89 -15.28 22.87
CA LYS A 414 17.78 -16.13 21.69
C LYS A 414 17.76 -15.34 20.37
N TYR A 415 17.15 -14.15 20.38
CA TYR A 415 16.97 -13.29 19.21
C TYR A 415 17.54 -11.88 19.46
N PRO A 416 18.86 -11.72 19.69
CA PRO A 416 19.47 -10.48 20.11
C PRO A 416 19.49 -9.38 19.04
N GLU A 417 19.17 -9.72 17.80
CA GLU A 417 19.19 -8.83 16.64
C GLU A 417 17.77 -8.42 16.16
N SER A 418 16.72 -8.65 16.98
CA SER A 418 15.35 -8.20 16.70
C SER A 418 15.09 -6.86 17.41
N PRO A 419 15.05 -5.72 16.68
CA PRO A 419 14.80 -4.42 17.29
C PRO A 419 13.42 -4.33 17.94
N GLU A 420 12.41 -4.94 17.34
CA GLU A 420 11.03 -4.94 17.83
C GLU A 420 10.92 -5.73 19.15
N LEU A 421 11.57 -6.89 19.23
CA LEU A 421 11.60 -7.69 20.47
C LEU A 421 12.37 -6.98 21.59
N LEU A 422 13.51 -6.38 21.26
CA LEU A 422 14.30 -5.58 22.20
C LEU A 422 13.50 -4.37 22.70
N TYR A 423 12.73 -3.72 21.84
CA TYR A 423 11.84 -2.63 22.22
C TYR A 423 10.78 -3.08 23.24
N ASP A 424 10.10 -4.18 22.99
CA ASP A 424 9.10 -4.72 23.93
C ASP A 424 9.73 -5.15 25.26
N TYR A 425 10.93 -5.73 25.22
CA TYR A 425 11.71 -6.04 26.42
C TYR A 425 12.04 -4.79 27.23
N ALA A 426 12.46 -3.72 26.56
CA ALA A 426 12.76 -2.46 27.24
C ALA A 426 11.53 -1.83 27.90
N LEU A 427 10.38 -1.82 27.22
CA LEU A 427 9.12 -1.34 27.80
C LEU A 427 8.67 -2.18 29.01
N ASN A 428 8.90 -3.49 28.96
CA ASN A 428 8.60 -4.35 30.10
C ASN A 428 9.60 -4.17 31.25
N ALA A 429 10.87 -3.89 30.96
CA ALA A 429 11.87 -3.51 31.98
C ALA A 429 11.45 -2.24 32.72
N GLU A 430 10.93 -1.24 32.03
CA GLU A 430 10.38 -0.03 32.65
C GLU A 430 9.19 -0.35 33.56
N ARG A 431 8.25 -1.19 33.13
CA ARG A 431 7.06 -1.58 33.92
C ARG A 431 7.41 -2.27 35.22
N VAL A 432 8.51 -3.05 35.26
CA VAL A 432 9.01 -3.66 36.51
C VAL A 432 10.01 -2.78 37.25
N GLY A 433 10.20 -1.51 36.84
CA GLY A 433 11.10 -0.55 37.48
C GLY A 433 12.58 -0.73 37.18
N ASN A 434 12.93 -1.60 36.21
CA ASN A 434 14.34 -1.81 35.81
C ASN A 434 14.78 -0.80 34.75
N PHE A 435 14.82 0.47 35.11
CA PHE A 435 15.12 1.58 34.21
C PHE A 435 16.50 1.49 33.57
N LYS A 436 17.48 0.85 34.24
CA LYS A 436 18.82 0.68 33.66
C LYS A 436 18.77 -0.22 32.44
N VAL A 437 18.11 -1.36 32.54
CA VAL A 437 17.94 -2.28 31.41
C VAL A 437 17.15 -1.61 30.29
N MET A 438 16.11 -0.87 30.62
CA MET A 438 15.32 -0.11 29.65
C MET A 438 16.20 0.88 28.86
N GLU A 439 16.98 1.74 29.54
CA GLU A 439 17.85 2.73 28.92
C GLU A 439 18.90 2.08 28.00
N GLU A 440 19.60 1.04 28.49
CA GLU A 440 20.62 0.31 27.74
C GLU A 440 20.03 -0.37 26.50
N THR A 441 18.86 -0.98 26.66
CA THR A 441 18.21 -1.73 25.56
C THR A 441 17.64 -0.77 24.50
N LEU A 442 16.95 0.31 24.87
CA LEU A 442 16.49 1.31 23.91
C LEU A 442 17.66 1.99 23.18
N GLY A 443 18.75 2.27 23.90
CA GLY A 443 19.98 2.76 23.28
C GLY A 443 20.58 1.79 22.24
N LYS A 444 20.47 0.47 22.48
CA LYS A 444 20.85 -0.56 21.51
C LYS A 444 19.89 -0.54 20.30
N VAL A 445 18.58 -0.49 20.53
CA VAL A 445 17.55 -0.44 19.46
C VAL A 445 17.78 0.77 18.54
N ILE A 446 17.99 1.95 19.10
CA ILE A 446 18.27 3.19 18.36
C ILE A 446 19.50 3.05 17.46
N LYS A 447 20.56 2.39 17.94
CA LYS A 447 21.78 2.13 17.14
C LYS A 447 21.55 1.14 16.02
N MET A 448 20.75 0.10 16.27
CA MET A 448 20.43 -0.94 15.27
C MET A 448 19.47 -0.45 14.20
N LYS A 449 18.49 0.36 14.58
CA LYS A 449 17.42 0.86 13.71
C LYS A 449 17.21 2.37 13.94
N PRO A 450 18.05 3.24 13.34
CA PRO A 450 18.03 4.68 13.57
C PRO A 450 16.75 5.40 13.11
N ASP A 451 15.90 4.74 12.35
CA ASP A 451 14.59 5.22 11.89
C ASP A 451 13.41 4.72 12.76
N PHE A 452 13.70 4.05 13.88
CA PHE A 452 12.67 3.53 14.77
C PHE A 452 12.16 4.61 15.73
N ALA A 453 11.23 5.46 15.27
CA ALA A 453 10.68 6.60 16.02
C ALA A 453 10.20 6.22 17.43
N ALA A 454 9.53 5.08 17.58
CA ALA A 454 8.99 4.63 18.86
C ALA A 454 10.07 4.43 19.95
N ALA A 455 11.29 3.99 19.56
CA ALA A 455 12.38 3.79 20.54
C ALA A 455 12.93 5.13 21.09
N TYR A 456 13.06 6.14 20.22
CA TYR A 456 13.41 7.49 20.67
C TYR A 456 12.33 8.07 21.57
N ASN A 457 11.07 7.90 21.18
CA ASN A 457 9.94 8.39 21.97
C ASN A 457 9.88 7.74 23.34
N ALA A 458 10.00 6.43 23.43
CA ALA A 458 9.93 5.69 24.69
C ALA A 458 11.06 6.11 25.66
N LEU A 459 12.30 6.22 25.15
CA LEU A 459 13.43 6.67 25.98
C LEU A 459 13.26 8.12 26.45
N GLY A 460 12.85 9.00 25.53
CA GLY A 460 12.63 10.41 25.82
C GLY A 460 11.47 10.63 26.80
N TYR A 461 10.34 9.93 26.59
CA TYR A 461 9.18 10.01 27.46
C TYR A 461 9.50 9.52 28.89
N SER A 462 10.19 8.38 29.01
CA SER A 462 10.63 7.86 30.31
C SER A 462 11.51 8.85 31.08
N TYR A 463 12.42 9.55 30.41
CA TYR A 463 13.21 10.61 31.04
C TYR A 463 12.34 11.80 31.46
N ALA A 464 11.41 12.23 30.61
CA ALA A 464 10.52 13.34 30.88
C ALA A 464 9.57 13.04 32.06
N ASP A 465 8.99 11.85 32.07
CA ASP A 465 8.06 11.46 33.15
C ASP A 465 8.75 11.35 34.51
N ARG A 466 9.93 10.77 34.56
CA ARG A 466 10.78 10.72 35.76
C ARG A 466 11.43 12.06 36.09
N ASN A 467 11.22 13.10 35.31
CA ASN A 467 11.80 14.44 35.48
C ASN A 467 13.34 14.45 35.55
N ILE A 468 13.99 13.63 34.69
CA ILE A 468 15.46 13.53 34.61
C ILE A 468 15.91 13.77 33.17
N LYS A 469 17.14 14.19 32.97
CA LYS A 469 17.76 14.37 31.63
C LYS A 469 16.85 15.11 30.65
N LEU A 470 16.09 16.11 31.06
CA LEU A 470 15.02 16.74 30.29
C LEU A 470 15.48 17.31 28.93
N ILE A 471 16.72 17.80 28.83
CA ILE A 471 17.28 18.32 27.57
C ILE A 471 17.51 17.16 26.59
N GLU A 472 18.02 16.03 27.07
CA GLU A 472 18.20 14.81 26.29
C GLU A 472 16.84 14.21 25.91
N ALA A 473 15.89 14.18 26.83
CA ALA A 473 14.51 13.75 26.59
C ALA A 473 13.88 14.53 25.42
N LYS A 474 13.99 15.85 25.45
CA LYS A 474 13.50 16.71 24.37
C LYS A 474 14.16 16.39 23.04
N ALA A 475 15.47 16.24 22.97
CA ALA A 475 16.19 15.93 21.75
C ALA A 475 15.78 14.58 21.15
N LEU A 476 15.56 13.57 22.00
CA LEU A 476 15.07 12.26 21.60
C LEU A 476 13.65 12.34 21.02
N ILE A 477 12.72 13.00 21.71
CA ILE A 477 11.34 13.13 21.24
C ILE A 477 11.24 14.00 19.97
N GLU A 478 12.04 15.06 19.86
CA GLU A 478 12.14 15.85 18.61
C GLU A 478 12.64 15.01 17.44
N THR A 479 13.54 14.04 17.69
CA THR A 479 13.98 13.09 16.67
C THR A 479 12.84 12.16 16.29
N ALA A 480 12.09 11.63 17.26
CA ALA A 480 10.90 10.83 17.01
C ALA A 480 9.85 11.60 16.19
N THR A 481 9.61 12.88 16.51
CA THR A 481 8.69 13.76 15.78
C THR A 481 9.11 13.95 14.32
N LYS A 482 10.41 14.08 14.02
CA LYS A 482 10.92 14.18 12.65
C LYS A 482 10.69 12.90 11.86
N LEU A 483 10.82 11.73 12.51
CA LEU A 483 10.63 10.42 11.89
C LEU A 483 9.14 10.09 11.69
N SER A 484 8.25 10.57 12.59
CA SER A 484 6.82 10.31 12.55
C SER A 484 6.02 11.55 12.97
N PRO A 485 5.89 12.56 12.08
CA PRO A 485 5.35 13.88 12.44
C PRO A 485 3.83 13.90 12.72
N GLU A 486 3.10 12.88 12.28
CA GLU A 486 1.63 12.77 12.47
C GLU A 486 1.24 11.83 13.62
N ASP A 487 2.21 11.31 14.38
CA ASP A 487 1.95 10.40 15.50
C ASP A 487 1.54 11.19 16.76
N HIS A 488 0.28 11.00 17.17
CA HIS A 488 -0.31 11.70 18.30
C HIS A 488 0.34 11.32 19.66
N TYR A 489 0.87 10.10 19.81
CA TYR A 489 1.59 9.71 21.03
C TYR A 489 2.95 10.39 21.13
N ILE A 490 3.64 10.58 20.00
CA ILE A 490 4.90 11.33 19.97
C ILE A 490 4.65 12.82 20.21
N MET A 491 3.54 13.37 19.66
CA MET A 491 3.13 14.75 19.95
C MET A 491 2.79 14.95 21.44
N ASP A 492 2.11 13.99 22.07
CA ASP A 492 1.83 14.00 23.50
C ASP A 492 3.13 14.02 24.30
N SER A 493 4.05 13.12 24.02
CA SER A 493 5.36 13.06 24.66
C SER A 493 6.15 14.37 24.51
N LEU A 494 6.07 15.01 23.33
CA LEU A 494 6.68 16.31 23.08
C LEU A 494 6.03 17.40 23.93
N GLY A 495 4.71 17.41 24.03
CA GLY A 495 3.98 18.31 24.93
C GLY A 495 4.35 18.09 26.39
N TRP A 496 4.47 16.82 26.81
CA TRP A 496 4.84 16.47 28.19
C TRP A 496 6.26 16.93 28.53
N VAL A 497 7.24 16.73 27.65
CA VAL A 497 8.62 17.22 27.93
C VAL A 497 8.69 18.74 27.96
N TYR A 498 7.93 19.48 27.15
CA TYR A 498 7.82 20.93 27.25
C TYR A 498 7.23 21.37 28.60
N TYR A 499 6.19 20.66 29.06
CA TYR A 499 5.62 20.90 30.39
C TYR A 499 6.67 20.72 31.50
N ARG A 500 7.43 19.62 31.46
CA ARG A 500 8.50 19.34 32.44
C ARG A 500 9.63 20.37 32.40
N LEU A 501 9.88 20.96 31.25
CA LEU A 501 10.86 22.06 31.08
C LEU A 501 10.30 23.44 31.49
N GLY A 502 9.01 23.56 31.82
CA GLY A 502 8.34 24.80 32.16
C GLY A 502 7.84 25.62 30.98
N ASP A 503 7.96 25.13 29.77
CA ASP A 503 7.44 25.76 28.55
C ASP A 503 5.96 25.43 28.35
N MET A 504 5.12 26.11 29.10
CA MET A 504 3.67 25.86 29.12
C MET A 504 2.99 26.18 27.79
N GLY A 505 3.53 27.12 26.99
CA GLY A 505 2.95 27.50 25.71
C GLY A 505 3.06 26.37 24.68
N ASN A 506 4.28 25.91 24.45
CA ASN A 506 4.55 24.80 23.53
C ASN A 506 3.92 23.48 24.03
N ALA A 507 3.89 23.26 25.35
CA ALA A 507 3.22 22.10 25.95
C ALA A 507 1.74 22.02 25.57
N ALA A 508 1.00 23.10 25.83
CA ALA A 508 -0.44 23.14 25.50
C ALA A 508 -0.72 23.04 24.00
N GLU A 509 0.14 23.64 23.16
CA GLU A 509 0.01 23.56 21.71
C GLU A 509 0.12 22.12 21.22
N GLN A 510 1.19 21.40 21.60
CA GLN A 510 1.41 20.03 21.13
C GLN A 510 0.34 19.07 21.68
N LEU A 511 -0.03 19.19 22.94
CA LEU A 511 -1.08 18.36 23.54
C LEU A 511 -2.46 18.59 22.94
N ARG A 512 -2.84 19.84 22.60
CA ARG A 512 -4.08 20.12 21.87
C ARG A 512 -4.07 19.50 20.46
N ARG A 513 -2.95 19.56 19.77
CA ARG A 513 -2.79 18.91 18.45
C ARG A 513 -2.94 17.39 18.56
N ALA A 514 -2.26 16.77 19.54
CA ALA A 514 -2.37 15.34 19.80
C ALA A 514 -3.82 14.94 20.10
N TYR A 515 -4.48 15.66 21.01
CA TYR A 515 -5.86 15.41 21.43
C TYR A 515 -6.87 15.62 20.30
N ALA A 516 -6.63 16.55 19.38
CA ALA A 516 -7.46 16.77 18.21
C ALA A 516 -7.40 15.60 17.21
N ILE A 517 -6.24 14.91 17.11
CA ILE A 517 -6.07 13.72 16.28
C ILE A 517 -6.73 12.52 16.96
N GLN A 518 -6.44 12.31 18.23
CA GLN A 518 -6.94 11.18 19.02
C GLN A 518 -7.28 11.60 20.44
N GLN A 519 -8.54 11.45 20.82
CA GLN A 519 -9.03 11.71 22.18
C GLN A 519 -8.68 10.53 23.10
N ASP A 520 -7.37 10.34 23.32
CA ASP A 520 -6.84 9.30 24.20
C ASP A 520 -6.91 9.75 25.67
N PRO A 521 -7.18 8.84 26.64
CA PRO A 521 -7.23 9.16 28.07
C PRO A 521 -5.96 9.77 28.64
N GLU A 522 -4.77 9.29 28.25
CA GLU A 522 -3.49 9.80 28.73
C GLU A 522 -3.22 11.20 28.18
N ILE A 523 -3.46 11.40 26.88
CA ILE A 523 -3.35 12.74 26.26
C ILE A 523 -4.32 13.73 26.91
N ALA A 524 -5.55 13.31 27.22
CA ALA A 524 -6.52 14.15 27.92
C ALA A 524 -6.03 14.54 29.33
N ALA A 525 -5.44 13.59 30.06
CA ALA A 525 -4.89 13.82 31.38
C ALA A 525 -3.73 14.83 31.36
N HIS A 526 -2.77 14.64 30.44
CA HIS A 526 -1.63 15.55 30.27
C HIS A 526 -2.11 16.96 29.85
N LEU A 527 -3.03 17.05 28.89
CA LEU A 527 -3.56 18.35 28.47
C LEU A 527 -4.30 19.05 29.59
N ALA A 528 -5.14 18.34 30.34
CA ALA A 528 -5.86 18.91 31.48
C ALA A 528 -4.89 19.43 32.59
N GLU A 529 -3.82 18.69 32.89
CA GLU A 529 -2.81 19.12 33.85
C GLU A 529 -2.10 20.41 33.41
N VAL A 530 -1.68 20.49 32.13
CA VAL A 530 -1.00 21.67 31.59
C VAL A 530 -1.93 22.89 31.60
N LEU A 531 -3.16 22.73 31.14
CA LEU A 531 -4.17 23.80 31.11
C LEU A 531 -4.49 24.32 32.54
N TRP A 532 -4.60 23.40 33.49
CA TRP A 532 -4.82 23.75 34.87
C TRP A 532 -3.68 24.60 35.42
N LYS A 533 -2.42 24.26 35.14
CA LYS A 533 -1.25 25.03 35.50
C LYS A 533 -1.17 26.41 34.85
N GLN A 534 -1.72 26.53 33.61
CA GLN A 534 -1.86 27.83 32.93
C GLN A 534 -3.01 28.67 33.45
N GLY A 535 -3.82 28.18 34.40
CA GLY A 535 -5.00 28.85 34.92
C GLY A 535 -6.27 28.71 34.08
N GLN A 536 -6.22 27.92 32.99
CA GLN A 536 -7.36 27.63 32.12
C GLN A 536 -8.22 26.49 32.69
N ARG A 537 -8.72 26.71 33.91
CA ARG A 537 -9.34 25.67 34.76
C ARG A 537 -10.65 25.13 34.17
N ASP A 538 -11.45 25.97 33.53
CA ASP A 538 -12.73 25.54 32.94
C ASP A 538 -12.52 24.61 31.75
N GLU A 539 -11.57 24.93 30.87
CA GLU A 539 -11.20 24.07 29.72
C GLU A 539 -10.60 22.75 30.21
N ALA A 540 -9.68 22.80 31.18
CA ALA A 540 -9.08 21.60 31.76
C ALA A 540 -10.14 20.65 32.34
N LYS A 541 -11.11 21.22 33.10
CA LYS A 541 -12.20 20.44 33.66
C LYS A 541 -13.10 19.84 32.59
N GLN A 542 -13.46 20.61 31.56
CA GLN A 542 -14.30 20.13 30.45
C GLN A 542 -13.67 18.93 29.74
N ILE A 543 -12.36 19.00 29.40
CA ILE A 543 -11.63 17.91 28.75
C ILE A 543 -11.61 16.67 29.63
N LEU A 544 -11.32 16.84 30.93
CA LEU A 544 -11.23 15.73 31.86
C LEU A 544 -12.58 15.06 32.11
N ASP A 545 -13.66 15.84 32.31
CA ASP A 545 -15.00 15.33 32.51
C ASP A 545 -15.50 14.59 31.26
N GLN A 546 -15.19 15.09 30.05
CA GLN A 546 -15.50 14.44 28.80
C GLN A 546 -14.74 13.11 28.64
N ALA A 547 -13.45 13.10 28.93
CA ALA A 547 -12.62 11.90 28.87
C ALA A 547 -13.05 10.83 29.89
N LEU A 548 -13.39 11.23 31.13
CA LEU A 548 -13.93 10.35 32.17
C LEU A 548 -15.29 9.77 31.80
N SER A 549 -16.17 10.57 31.18
CA SER A 549 -17.47 10.08 30.73
C SER A 549 -17.35 8.99 29.66
N ALA A 550 -16.33 9.10 28.81
CA ALA A 550 -16.04 8.09 27.78
C ALA A 550 -15.28 6.87 28.33
N ASN A 551 -14.51 7.04 29.42
CA ASN A 551 -13.63 6.03 30.00
C ASN A 551 -13.73 6.04 31.54
N PRO A 552 -14.86 5.62 32.13
CA PRO A 552 -15.13 5.82 33.57
C PRO A 552 -14.17 5.06 34.50
N ASP A 553 -13.62 3.94 34.03
CA ASP A 553 -12.74 3.07 34.82
C ASP A 553 -11.24 3.36 34.58
N ASN A 554 -10.90 4.47 33.90
CA ASN A 554 -9.50 4.79 33.59
C ASN A 554 -8.79 5.40 34.81
N GLU A 555 -7.79 4.68 35.33
CA GLU A 555 -7.04 5.03 36.53
C GLU A 555 -6.25 6.35 36.38
N VAL A 556 -5.70 6.64 35.17
CA VAL A 556 -4.92 7.86 34.90
C VAL A 556 -5.82 9.09 34.99
N LEU A 557 -6.98 9.05 34.34
CA LEU A 557 -7.96 10.14 34.37
C LEU A 557 -8.49 10.37 35.80
N ALA A 558 -8.81 9.29 36.52
CA ALA A 558 -9.28 9.37 37.90
C ALA A 558 -8.22 9.99 38.85
N SER A 559 -6.97 9.56 38.70
CA SER A 559 -5.83 10.11 39.46
C SER A 559 -5.60 11.61 39.16
N THR A 560 -5.63 11.96 37.85
CA THR A 560 -5.48 13.36 37.44
C THR A 560 -6.62 14.23 37.96
N ALA A 561 -7.87 13.74 37.91
CA ALA A 561 -9.01 14.48 38.48
C ALA A 561 -8.88 14.69 39.97
N GLN A 562 -8.37 13.71 40.73
CA GLN A 562 -8.11 13.85 42.14
C GLN A 562 -6.99 14.87 42.43
N LYS A 563 -5.89 14.81 41.68
CA LYS A 563 -4.76 15.73 41.76
C LYS A 563 -5.18 17.19 41.53
N LEU A 564 -6.04 17.43 40.54
CA LEU A 564 -6.49 18.79 40.21
C LEU A 564 -7.58 19.33 41.13
N LYS A 565 -8.26 18.49 41.93
CA LYS A 565 -9.22 18.89 42.94
C LYS A 565 -8.58 19.25 44.29
N SER A 566 -7.37 18.74 44.54
CA SER A 566 -6.64 19.07 45.78
C SER A 566 -6.11 20.50 45.70
N PRO A 567 -6.28 21.34 46.74
CA PRO A 567 -5.65 22.66 46.78
C PRO A 567 -4.13 22.48 46.75
N LEU A 568 -3.46 23.17 45.87
CA LEU A 568 -1.99 23.26 45.76
C LEU A 568 -1.43 24.01 46.92
#